data_f88c354922f944b3f0db7ffbf8038de0
#
_entry.id   f88c354922f944b3f0db7ffbf8038de0
#
_cell.length_a   1.000
_cell.length_b   1.000
_cell.length_c   1.000
_cell.angle_alpha   90.00
_cell.angle_beta   90.00
_cell.angle_gamma   90.00
#
_symmetry.space_group_name_H-M   'P 1'
#
loop_
_entity.id
_entity.type
_entity.pdbx_description
1 polymer ?
#
loop_
_entity_poly.entity_id
_entity_poly.type
_entity_poly.pdbx_seq_one_letter_code
_entity_poly.pdbx_strand_id
1 'polypeptide(L)'
;KLEDAVGRVLTALPDAAMAARGPSAAENNLKQIALALHSFHDANNYFPGNVYAKDGTPLLSWRVQILPYIEQTQVFNRFKMDEAWDSPANKAAAQTVIRTFQVPGRPTAQPWETYFRMFTSPKDAGQHRAWLTDGEGKAGSFNNITDGTSNTFMVVEAADAVPWAKPDDLPYDGKLPLPRLGGPAGTFAVALGDGST
;
A
#
# COMPACT_ATOMS: atom_id res chain seq x y z
N LYS A 1 -13.08 -18.14 1.61
CA LYS A 1 -12.48 -17.63 0.36
C LYS A 1 -12.39 -16.13 0.47
N LEU A 2 -11.40 -15.50 -0.17
CA LEU A 2 -11.22 -14.04 -0.15
C LEU A 2 -12.48 -13.33 -0.66
N GLU A 3 -13.13 -13.91 -1.67
CA GLU A 3 -14.41 -13.47 -2.22
C GLU A 3 -15.50 -13.34 -1.16
N ASP A 4 -15.62 -14.29 -0.22
CA ASP A 4 -16.63 -14.26 0.83
C ASP A 4 -16.33 -13.17 1.89
N ALA A 5 -15.06 -12.91 2.15
CA ALA A 5 -14.65 -11.86 3.10
C ALA A 5 -14.76 -10.46 2.48
N VAL A 6 -14.34 -10.30 1.22
CA VAL A 6 -14.47 -9.05 0.45
C VAL A 6 -15.93 -8.75 0.15
N GLY A 7 -16.71 -9.76 -0.27
CA GLY A 7 -18.16 -9.61 -0.50
C GLY A 7 -18.92 -9.20 0.77
N ARG A 8 -18.55 -9.70 1.94
CA ARG A 8 -19.18 -9.31 3.23
C ARG A 8 -18.80 -7.89 3.66
N VAL A 9 -17.60 -7.42 3.36
CA VAL A 9 -17.19 -6.03 3.66
C VAL A 9 -17.89 -5.06 2.73
N LEU A 10 -18.00 -5.38 1.43
CA LEU A 10 -18.68 -4.53 0.44
C LEU A 10 -20.21 -4.49 0.62
N THR A 11 -20.85 -5.59 1.07
CA THR A 11 -22.31 -5.62 1.30
C THR A 11 -22.74 -4.97 2.62
N ALA A 12 -21.80 -4.66 3.52
CA ALA A 12 -22.11 -4.00 4.79
C ALA A 12 -22.17 -2.47 4.69
N LEU A 13 -21.84 -1.88 3.53
CA LEU A 13 -21.88 -0.42 3.35
C LEU A 13 -23.22 0.00 2.72
N PRO A 14 -23.95 0.96 3.29
CA PRO A 14 -25.15 1.48 2.66
C PRO A 14 -24.75 2.35 1.45
N ASP A 15 -24.98 1.81 0.24
CA ASP A 15 -24.68 2.44 -1.07
C ASP A 15 -25.16 3.89 -1.19
N ALA A 16 -26.29 4.23 -0.58
CA ALA A 16 -26.89 5.56 -0.67
C ALA A 16 -26.15 6.65 0.12
N ALA A 17 -25.40 6.30 1.16
CA ALA A 17 -24.67 7.27 1.99
C ALA A 17 -23.30 7.61 1.41
N MET A 18 -22.70 6.70 0.60
CA MET A 18 -21.42 6.94 -0.07
C MET A 18 -21.59 7.78 -1.35
N ALA A 19 -22.67 7.60 -2.11
CA ALA A 19 -22.91 8.33 -3.35
C ALA A 19 -23.16 9.84 -3.16
N ALA A 20 -23.52 10.29 -1.95
CA ALA A 20 -23.81 11.70 -1.64
C ALA A 20 -22.60 12.50 -1.12
N ARG A 21 -21.48 11.86 -0.83
CA ARG A 21 -20.22 12.53 -0.45
C ARG A 21 -19.25 12.47 -1.62
N GLY A 22 -18.77 13.64 -2.07
CA GLY A 22 -17.60 13.67 -2.95
C GLY A 22 -16.42 12.90 -2.31
N PRO A 23 -15.42 12.48 -3.10
CA PRO A 23 -14.31 11.67 -2.62
C PRO A 23 -13.65 12.33 -1.41
N SER A 24 -13.41 11.56 -0.37
CA SER A 24 -12.72 12.04 0.83
C SER A 24 -11.27 12.42 0.47
N ALA A 25 -10.65 13.28 1.27
CA ALA A 25 -9.25 13.63 1.05
C ALA A 25 -8.30 12.40 1.15
N ALA A 26 -8.69 11.37 1.88
CA ALA A 26 -7.99 10.09 1.94
C ALA A 26 -8.11 9.32 0.62
N GLU A 27 -9.30 9.26 0.02
CA GLU A 27 -9.54 8.64 -1.30
C GLU A 27 -8.76 9.37 -2.40
N ASN A 28 -8.70 10.71 -2.36
CA ASN A 28 -7.89 11.48 -3.29
C ASN A 28 -6.39 11.15 -3.19
N ASN A 29 -5.87 10.98 -1.97
CA ASN A 29 -4.48 10.55 -1.76
C ASN A 29 -4.25 9.12 -2.25
N LEU A 30 -5.18 8.20 -1.98
CA LEU A 30 -5.11 6.83 -2.50
C LEU A 30 -5.15 6.80 -4.02
N LYS A 31 -5.97 7.63 -4.65
CA LYS A 31 -6.01 7.75 -6.11
C LYS A 31 -4.66 8.21 -6.68
N GLN A 32 -3.99 9.17 -6.05
CA GLN A 32 -2.64 9.57 -6.44
C GLN A 32 -1.63 8.43 -6.29
N ILE A 33 -1.70 7.66 -5.19
CA ILE A 33 -0.86 6.48 -4.98
C ILE A 33 -1.13 5.42 -6.06
N ALA A 34 -2.39 5.12 -6.36
CA ALA A 34 -2.76 4.17 -7.40
C ALA A 34 -2.22 4.59 -8.77
N LEU A 35 -2.40 5.86 -9.15
CA LEU A 35 -1.84 6.41 -10.40
C LEU A 35 -0.31 6.31 -10.45
N ALA A 36 0.37 6.54 -9.34
CA ALA A 36 1.82 6.40 -9.24
C ALA A 36 2.27 4.94 -9.41
N LEU A 37 1.52 3.98 -8.82
CA LEU A 37 1.77 2.55 -8.98
C LEU A 37 1.59 2.10 -10.43
N HIS A 38 0.53 2.56 -11.11
CA HIS A 38 0.31 2.29 -12.53
C HIS A 38 1.41 2.92 -13.40
N SER A 39 1.80 4.18 -13.14
CA SER A 39 2.87 4.85 -13.87
C SER A 39 4.23 4.14 -13.68
N PHE A 40 4.49 3.63 -12.47
CA PHE A 40 5.66 2.79 -12.24
C PHE A 40 5.57 1.48 -13.04
N HIS A 41 4.41 0.83 -13.05
CA HIS A 41 4.20 -0.40 -13.81
C HIS A 41 4.40 -0.18 -15.32
N ASP A 42 3.87 0.90 -15.87
CA ASP A 42 4.00 1.23 -17.30
C ASP A 42 5.48 1.44 -17.69
N ALA A 43 6.27 2.04 -16.81
CA ALA A 43 7.69 2.27 -17.04
C ALA A 43 8.56 1.01 -16.86
N ASN A 44 8.15 0.06 -15.99
CA ASN A 44 8.99 -1.06 -15.56
C ASN A 44 8.44 -2.45 -15.92
N ASN A 45 7.18 -2.55 -16.37
CA ASN A 45 6.43 -3.80 -16.65
C ASN A 45 6.19 -4.69 -15.42
N TYR A 46 6.26 -4.14 -14.21
CA TYR A 46 5.87 -4.79 -12.95
C TYR A 46 5.51 -3.74 -11.92
N PHE A 47 4.72 -4.10 -10.91
CA PHE A 47 4.43 -3.21 -9.78
C PHE A 47 5.59 -3.21 -8.77
N PRO A 48 5.84 -2.07 -8.08
CA PRO A 48 6.90 -1.99 -7.09
C PRO A 48 6.59 -2.88 -5.88
N GLY A 49 7.56 -3.62 -5.43
CA GLY A 49 7.54 -4.34 -4.15
C GLY A 49 8.45 -3.68 -3.13
N ASN A 50 8.56 -4.27 -1.94
CA ASN A 50 9.54 -3.83 -0.96
C ASN A 50 10.96 -4.16 -1.45
N VAL A 51 11.92 -3.33 -1.08
CA VAL A 51 13.34 -3.54 -1.42
C VAL A 51 13.95 -4.45 -0.36
N TYR A 52 14.70 -5.45 -0.81
CA TYR A 52 15.38 -6.43 0.04
C TYR A 52 16.86 -6.47 -0.25
N ALA A 53 17.66 -6.73 0.78
CA ALA A 53 19.05 -7.09 0.64
C ALA A 53 19.20 -8.50 0.03
N LYS A 54 20.41 -8.87 -0.38
CA LYS A 54 20.68 -10.18 -0.98
C LYS A 54 20.39 -11.35 -0.05
N ASP A 55 20.46 -11.16 1.24
CA ASP A 55 20.15 -12.14 2.28
C ASP A 55 18.64 -12.21 2.63
N GLY A 56 17.80 -11.40 1.96
CA GLY A 56 16.36 -11.33 2.20
C GLY A 56 15.94 -10.37 3.29
N THR A 57 16.86 -9.62 3.90
CA THR A 57 16.53 -8.58 4.89
C THR A 57 15.74 -7.46 4.23
N PRO A 58 14.54 -7.07 4.73
CA PRO A 58 13.77 -5.97 4.18
C PRO A 58 14.44 -4.62 4.49
N LEU A 59 14.66 -3.81 3.45
CA LEU A 59 15.36 -2.53 3.53
C LEU A 59 14.41 -1.33 3.44
N LEU A 60 13.64 -1.24 2.35
CA LEU A 60 12.79 -0.09 2.05
C LEU A 60 11.40 -0.54 1.60
N SER A 61 10.41 0.29 1.90
CA SER A 61 9.03 0.08 1.43
C SER A 61 8.92 0.36 -0.07
N TRP A 62 7.97 -0.30 -0.73
CA TRP A 62 7.51 -0.01 -2.09
C TRP A 62 7.16 1.48 -2.28
N ARG A 63 6.74 2.18 -1.23
CA ARG A 63 6.40 3.60 -1.25
C ARG A 63 7.59 4.48 -1.64
N VAL A 64 8.82 4.05 -1.31
CA VAL A 64 10.04 4.75 -1.74
C VAL A 64 10.17 4.73 -3.27
N GLN A 65 9.84 3.62 -3.91
CA GLN A 65 9.97 3.46 -5.35
C GLN A 65 8.99 4.32 -6.16
N ILE A 66 7.83 4.67 -5.59
CA ILE A 66 6.83 5.52 -6.27
C ILE A 66 7.02 7.02 -6.03
N LEU A 67 7.98 7.44 -5.20
CA LEU A 67 8.23 8.86 -4.93
C LEU A 67 8.41 9.71 -6.21
N PRO A 68 9.14 9.26 -7.24
CA PRO A 68 9.26 10.03 -8.48
C PRO A 68 7.93 10.27 -9.19
N TYR A 69 6.96 9.38 -9.02
CA TYR A 69 5.64 9.43 -9.68
C TYR A 69 4.59 10.22 -8.89
N ILE A 70 4.96 10.72 -7.69
CA ILE A 70 4.15 11.64 -6.87
C ILE A 70 4.89 12.95 -6.61
N GLU A 71 5.72 13.39 -7.56
CA GLU A 71 6.48 14.65 -7.52
C GLU A 71 7.50 14.75 -6.37
N GLN A 72 7.96 13.61 -5.83
CA GLN A 72 8.93 13.54 -4.72
C GLN A 72 10.31 13.02 -5.15
N THR A 73 10.73 13.30 -6.39
CA THR A 73 12.02 12.86 -6.93
C THR A 73 13.20 13.33 -6.07
N GLN A 74 13.13 14.55 -5.50
CA GLN A 74 14.18 15.06 -4.62
C GLN A 74 14.34 14.23 -3.33
N VAL A 75 13.23 13.74 -2.79
CA VAL A 75 13.26 12.86 -1.61
C VAL A 75 13.79 11.48 -2.00
N PHE A 76 13.34 10.93 -3.15
CA PHE A 76 13.85 9.67 -3.69
C PHE A 76 15.38 9.67 -3.85
N ASN A 77 15.94 10.71 -4.43
CA ASN A 77 17.40 10.83 -4.69
C ASN A 77 18.26 10.87 -3.41
N ARG A 78 17.66 11.04 -2.24
CA ARG A 78 18.35 11.02 -0.95
C ARG A 78 18.48 9.61 -0.38
N PHE A 79 17.72 8.63 -0.90
CA PHE A 79 17.78 7.27 -0.40
C PHE A 79 18.98 6.49 -0.94
N LYS A 80 19.61 5.74 -0.06
CA LYS A 80 20.52 4.65 -0.39
C LYS A 80 19.69 3.36 -0.46
N MET A 81 19.48 2.85 -1.68
CA MET A 81 18.57 1.74 -1.94
C MET A 81 19.05 0.40 -1.37
N ASP A 82 20.32 0.30 -1.03
CA ASP A 82 21.00 -0.86 -0.44
C ASP A 82 21.13 -0.79 1.09
N GLU A 83 20.56 0.25 1.72
CA GLU A 83 20.53 0.42 3.17
C GLU A 83 19.11 0.41 3.74
N ALA A 84 18.97 0.03 5.02
CA ALA A 84 17.69 0.04 5.70
C ALA A 84 17.07 1.45 5.79
N TRP A 85 15.75 1.52 5.86
CA TRP A 85 14.99 2.78 5.94
C TRP A 85 15.38 3.65 7.13
N ASP A 86 15.82 3.05 8.24
CA ASP A 86 16.23 3.71 9.48
C ASP A 86 17.75 3.82 9.64
N SER A 87 18.53 3.44 8.62
CA SER A 87 19.98 3.62 8.61
C SER A 87 20.36 5.10 8.78
N PRO A 88 21.56 5.41 9.26
CA PRO A 88 22.03 6.81 9.36
C PRO A 88 21.92 7.58 8.04
N ALA A 89 22.11 6.91 6.90
CA ALA A 89 22.02 7.51 5.58
C ALA A 89 20.58 7.81 5.16
N ASN A 90 19.62 6.91 5.46
CA ASN A 90 18.24 7.01 5.02
C ASN A 90 17.31 7.72 6.01
N LYS A 91 17.66 7.74 7.29
CA LYS A 91 16.80 8.25 8.37
C LYS A 91 16.21 9.64 8.09
N ALA A 92 17.04 10.58 7.64
CA ALA A 92 16.58 11.94 7.38
C ALA A 92 15.61 12.01 6.18
N ALA A 93 15.79 11.17 5.15
CA ALA A 93 14.87 11.06 4.04
C ALA A 93 13.55 10.38 4.46
N ALA A 94 13.62 9.29 5.23
CA ALA A 94 12.48 8.54 5.74
C ALA A 94 11.58 9.36 6.68
N GLN A 95 12.12 10.36 7.35
CA GLN A 95 11.37 11.29 8.22
C GLN A 95 10.80 12.51 7.47
N THR A 96 10.91 12.56 6.14
CA THR A 96 10.27 13.61 5.35
C THR A 96 8.76 13.38 5.32
N VAL A 97 8.00 14.43 5.56
CA VAL A 97 6.53 14.38 5.51
C VAL A 97 6.05 14.35 4.06
N ILE A 98 5.43 13.27 3.65
CA ILE A 98 4.83 13.10 2.32
C ILE A 98 3.31 13.18 2.46
N ARG A 99 2.72 14.29 2.04
CA ARG A 99 1.28 14.54 2.22
C ARG A 99 0.39 13.48 1.57
N THR A 100 0.80 12.96 0.42
CA THR A 100 0.08 11.89 -0.30
C THR A 100 -0.01 10.60 0.51
N PHE A 101 0.91 10.35 1.46
CA PHE A 101 0.86 9.19 2.33
C PHE A 101 0.09 9.41 3.63
N GLN A 102 -0.46 10.60 3.86
CA GLN A 102 -1.26 10.91 5.04
C GLN A 102 -2.74 10.63 4.82
N VAL A 103 -3.44 10.28 5.90
CA VAL A 103 -4.91 10.23 5.94
C VAL A 103 -5.38 11.53 6.63
N PRO A 104 -5.90 12.51 5.87
CA PRO A 104 -6.35 13.78 6.44
C PRO A 104 -7.44 13.57 7.49
N GLY A 105 -7.29 14.23 8.63
CA GLY A 105 -8.21 14.09 9.77
C GLY A 105 -7.91 12.89 10.67
N ARG A 106 -6.92 12.07 10.34
CA ARG A 106 -6.46 10.95 11.18
C ARG A 106 -4.99 11.13 11.54
N PRO A 107 -4.69 11.70 12.72
CA PRO A 107 -3.32 11.97 13.15
C PRO A 107 -2.56 10.66 13.42
N THR A 108 -1.25 10.70 13.20
CA THR A 108 -0.29 9.64 13.51
C THR A 108 0.61 10.07 14.68
N ALA A 109 1.31 9.13 15.30
CA ALA A 109 2.25 9.44 16.38
C ALA A 109 3.43 10.28 15.88
N GLN A 110 3.85 10.06 14.63
CA GLN A 110 4.88 10.82 13.97
C GLN A 110 4.38 11.32 12.60
N PRO A 111 4.71 12.54 12.17
CA PRO A 111 4.19 13.11 10.92
C PRO A 111 4.66 12.41 9.65
N TRP A 112 5.64 11.51 9.74
CA TRP A 112 6.13 10.64 8.65
C TRP A 112 5.57 9.22 8.72
N GLU A 113 4.47 8.97 9.40
CA GLU A 113 3.77 7.70 9.39
C GLU A 113 2.60 7.72 8.41
N THR A 114 2.17 6.53 8.01
CA THR A 114 1.06 6.30 7.08
C THR A 114 0.18 5.16 7.56
N TYR A 115 -1.11 5.24 7.25
CA TYR A 115 -2.05 4.13 7.36
C TYR A 115 -2.18 3.34 6.05
N PHE A 116 -1.68 3.87 4.93
CA PHE A 116 -1.80 3.24 3.62
C PHE A 116 -0.80 2.10 3.47
N ARG A 117 -1.30 0.87 3.43
CA ARG A 117 -0.51 -0.37 3.37
C ARG A 117 -1.04 -1.28 2.28
N MET A 118 -0.20 -2.18 1.80
CA MET A 118 -0.60 -3.30 0.93
C MET A 118 -0.73 -4.58 1.76
N PHE A 119 -1.39 -5.58 1.19
CA PHE A 119 -1.32 -6.94 1.73
C PHE A 119 -0.05 -7.62 1.23
N THR A 120 0.56 -8.42 2.10
CA THR A 120 1.71 -9.26 1.75
C THR A 120 1.43 -10.73 2.08
N SER A 121 1.96 -11.63 1.29
CA SER A 121 1.82 -13.07 1.49
C SER A 121 3.18 -13.76 1.39
N PRO A 122 3.38 -14.91 2.08
CA PRO A 122 4.56 -15.72 1.90
C PRO A 122 4.67 -16.25 0.47
N LYS A 123 5.89 -16.58 0.02
CA LYS A 123 6.16 -17.05 -1.35
C LYS A 123 5.39 -18.30 -1.74
N ASP A 124 5.06 -19.14 -0.77
CA ASP A 124 4.36 -20.41 -0.92
C ASP A 124 2.84 -20.32 -0.71
N ALA A 125 2.28 -19.11 -0.67
CA ALA A 125 0.86 -18.89 -0.46
C ALA A 125 -0.05 -19.44 -1.60
N GLY A 126 0.52 -19.88 -2.71
CA GLY A 126 -0.22 -20.50 -3.82
C GLY A 126 -1.23 -19.55 -4.46
N GLN A 127 -2.50 -19.98 -4.51
CA GLN A 127 -3.61 -19.16 -5.08
C GLN A 127 -4.06 -18.00 -4.20
N HIS A 128 -3.54 -17.89 -2.98
CA HIS A 128 -3.89 -16.82 -2.03
C HIS A 128 -2.82 -15.73 -1.97
N ARG A 129 -2.14 -15.47 -3.08
CA ARG A 129 -1.11 -14.44 -3.14
C ARG A 129 -1.74 -13.04 -3.02
N ALA A 130 -1.15 -12.24 -2.14
CA ALA A 130 -1.41 -10.80 -2.07
C ALA A 130 -0.61 -10.06 -3.17
N TRP A 131 -0.81 -8.75 -3.29
CA TRP A 131 -0.04 -7.88 -4.19
C TRP A 131 1.46 -7.99 -3.95
N LEU A 132 1.86 -7.95 -2.68
CA LEU A 132 3.24 -8.14 -2.28
C LEU A 132 3.50 -9.61 -1.93
N THR A 133 4.72 -10.06 -2.21
CA THR A 133 5.23 -11.36 -1.76
C THR A 133 6.47 -11.11 -0.91
N ASP A 134 6.51 -11.73 0.26
CA ASP A 134 7.63 -11.59 1.19
C ASP A 134 8.95 -12.01 0.53
N GLY A 135 9.96 -11.15 0.67
CA GLY A 135 11.29 -11.37 0.11
C GLY A 135 11.39 -11.20 -1.41
N GLU A 136 10.34 -10.71 -2.09
CA GLU A 136 10.36 -10.36 -3.51
C GLU A 136 10.32 -8.83 -3.69
N GLY A 137 11.28 -8.29 -4.42
CA GLY A 137 11.36 -6.85 -4.69
C GLY A 137 10.37 -6.35 -5.75
N LYS A 138 9.50 -7.23 -6.26
CA LYS A 138 8.46 -6.94 -7.24
C LYS A 138 7.13 -7.42 -6.71
N ALA A 139 6.11 -6.59 -6.81
CA ALA A 139 4.75 -7.02 -6.60
C ALA A 139 4.21 -7.77 -7.84
N GLY A 140 3.01 -8.33 -7.73
CA GLY A 140 2.34 -8.98 -8.85
C GLY A 140 2.23 -8.08 -10.08
N SER A 141 1.99 -8.70 -11.24
CA SER A 141 1.61 -7.98 -12.46
C SER A 141 0.13 -8.22 -12.75
N PHE A 142 -0.45 -7.43 -13.65
CA PHE A 142 -1.85 -7.62 -14.08
C PHE A 142 -2.16 -9.04 -14.54
N ASN A 143 -1.19 -9.73 -15.15
CA ASN A 143 -1.36 -11.10 -15.62
C ASN A 143 -1.58 -12.13 -14.49
N ASN A 144 -1.27 -11.76 -13.25
CA ASN A 144 -1.40 -12.63 -12.09
C ASN A 144 -2.73 -12.41 -11.33
N ILE A 145 -3.55 -11.45 -11.78
CA ILE A 145 -4.84 -11.11 -11.16
C ILE A 145 -5.93 -11.88 -11.90
N THR A 146 -6.33 -13.02 -11.37
CA THR A 146 -7.36 -13.88 -11.97
C THR A 146 -8.78 -13.42 -11.66
N ASP A 147 -8.97 -12.68 -10.58
CA ASP A 147 -10.30 -12.29 -10.05
C ASP A 147 -10.77 -10.92 -10.57
N GLY A 148 -9.97 -10.30 -11.46
CA GLY A 148 -10.21 -8.97 -12.01
C GLY A 148 -9.64 -7.84 -11.15
N THR A 149 -9.08 -6.83 -11.81
CA THR A 149 -8.41 -5.70 -11.16
C THR A 149 -9.38 -4.83 -10.35
N SER A 150 -10.64 -4.75 -10.75
CA SER A 150 -11.71 -4.04 -10.04
C SER A 150 -12.20 -4.75 -8.77
N ASN A 151 -11.76 -5.98 -8.52
CA ASN A 151 -12.13 -6.78 -7.35
C ASN A 151 -10.93 -7.07 -6.42
N THR A 152 -9.76 -6.53 -6.74
CA THR A 152 -8.53 -6.82 -6.00
C THR A 152 -8.04 -5.58 -5.28
N PHE A 153 -7.92 -5.64 -3.95
CA PHE A 153 -7.35 -4.55 -3.14
C PHE A 153 -5.87 -4.36 -3.46
N MET A 154 -5.49 -3.15 -3.85
CA MET A 154 -4.10 -2.76 -4.09
C MET A 154 -3.50 -2.11 -2.85
N VAL A 155 -4.10 -1.02 -2.38
CA VAL A 155 -3.68 -0.29 -1.18
C VAL A 155 -4.89 -0.05 -0.30
N VAL A 156 -4.75 -0.27 0.99
CA VAL A 156 -5.82 -0.10 1.97
C VAL A 156 -5.40 0.82 3.12
N GLU A 157 -6.37 1.47 3.74
CA GLU A 157 -6.18 2.18 5.00
C GLU A 157 -6.21 1.17 6.15
N ALA A 158 -5.05 0.91 6.76
CA ALA A 158 -4.91 0.03 7.92
C ALA A 158 -5.36 0.70 9.22
N ALA A 159 -5.59 -0.09 10.27
CA ALA A 159 -5.91 0.43 11.60
C ALA A 159 -4.70 1.09 12.27
N ASP A 160 -3.51 0.56 12.06
CA ASP A 160 -2.29 1.01 12.72
C ASP A 160 -1.35 1.69 11.70
N ALA A 161 -0.80 2.84 12.10
CA ALA A 161 0.15 3.58 11.28
C ALA A 161 1.56 3.01 11.41
N VAL A 162 2.34 3.16 10.34
CA VAL A 162 3.75 2.77 10.27
C VAL A 162 4.57 3.86 9.60
N PRO A 163 5.87 4.00 9.88
CA PRO A 163 6.75 4.86 9.10
C PRO A 163 6.64 4.54 7.61
N TRP A 164 6.38 5.53 6.77
CA TRP A 164 6.06 5.29 5.35
C TRP A 164 7.19 4.61 4.58
N ALA A 165 8.46 4.84 4.97
CA ALA A 165 9.62 4.22 4.33
C ALA A 165 9.90 2.80 4.84
N LYS A 166 9.29 2.39 5.98
CA LYS A 166 9.44 1.05 6.55
C LYS A 166 8.70 0.02 5.69
N PRO A 167 9.34 -1.10 5.32
CA PRO A 167 8.69 -2.21 4.61
C PRO A 167 7.84 -3.05 5.59
N ASP A 168 6.73 -2.48 6.04
CA ASP A 168 5.81 -3.05 7.01
C ASP A 168 4.41 -3.03 6.40
N ASP A 169 4.00 -4.16 5.83
CA ASP A 169 2.74 -4.35 5.15
C ASP A 169 1.86 -5.37 5.89
N LEU A 170 0.63 -5.60 5.43
CA LEU A 170 -0.37 -6.39 6.14
C LEU A 170 -0.24 -7.87 5.77
N PRO A 171 0.20 -8.76 6.68
CA PRO A 171 0.34 -10.16 6.37
C PRO A 171 -1.03 -10.82 6.15
N TYR A 172 -1.17 -11.56 5.05
CA TYR A 172 -2.36 -12.32 4.74
C TYR A 172 -2.02 -13.52 3.83
N ASP A 173 -2.44 -14.72 4.21
CA ASP A 173 -2.19 -15.97 3.50
C ASP A 173 -3.47 -16.72 3.11
N GLY A 174 -4.62 -16.07 3.23
CA GLY A 174 -5.93 -16.67 2.99
C GLY A 174 -6.49 -17.50 4.16
N LYS A 175 -5.71 -17.73 5.22
CA LYS A 175 -6.08 -18.51 6.43
C LYS A 175 -6.07 -17.65 7.68
N LEU A 176 -5.17 -16.67 7.75
CA LEU A 176 -5.12 -15.72 8.86
C LEU A 176 -6.38 -14.86 8.92
N PRO A 177 -6.80 -14.43 10.11
CA PRO A 177 -7.82 -13.39 10.22
C PRO A 177 -7.40 -12.16 9.41
N LEU A 178 -8.37 -11.48 8.79
CA LEU A 178 -8.10 -10.21 8.12
C LEU A 178 -7.47 -9.22 9.11
N PRO A 179 -6.36 -8.55 8.74
CA PRO A 179 -5.80 -7.48 9.54
C PRO A 179 -6.84 -6.38 9.79
N ARG A 180 -6.69 -5.67 10.90
CA ARG A 180 -7.58 -4.56 11.23
C ARG A 180 -7.40 -3.43 10.21
N LEU A 181 -8.52 -2.99 9.61
CA LEU A 181 -8.57 -1.91 8.65
C LEU A 181 -9.35 -0.72 9.21
N GLY A 182 -9.07 0.47 8.68
CA GLY A 182 -9.80 1.70 8.97
C GLY A 182 -9.57 2.31 10.34
N GLY A 183 -10.25 3.43 10.53
CA GLY A 183 -10.23 4.18 11.77
C GLY A 183 -11.39 3.84 12.71
N PRO A 184 -11.58 4.64 13.78
CA PRO A 184 -12.64 4.44 14.77
C PRO A 184 -14.07 4.47 14.20
N ALA A 185 -14.26 5.08 13.02
CA ALA A 185 -15.56 5.16 12.35
C ALA A 185 -16.03 3.84 11.71
N GLY A 186 -15.20 2.78 11.71
CA GLY A 186 -15.53 1.49 11.11
C GLY A 186 -15.49 1.47 9.58
N THR A 187 -15.05 2.55 8.95
CA THR A 187 -14.84 2.67 7.50
C THR A 187 -13.36 2.79 7.17
N PHE A 188 -12.96 2.41 5.98
CA PHE A 188 -11.60 2.58 5.48
C PHE A 188 -11.61 2.92 4.00
N ALA A 189 -10.60 3.65 3.58
CA ALA A 189 -10.38 3.94 2.18
C ALA A 189 -9.56 2.80 1.53
N VAL A 190 -9.86 2.51 0.27
CA VAL A 190 -9.18 1.44 -0.50
C VAL A 190 -8.93 1.91 -1.93
N ALA A 191 -7.80 1.52 -2.50
CA ALA A 191 -7.56 1.57 -3.93
C ALA A 191 -7.57 0.15 -4.49
N LEU A 192 -8.32 -0.06 -5.55
CA LEU A 192 -8.40 -1.33 -6.27
C LEU A 192 -7.32 -1.43 -7.36
N GLY A 193 -7.12 -2.63 -7.87
CA GLY A 193 -6.11 -2.92 -8.88
C GLY A 193 -6.28 -2.17 -10.19
N ASP A 194 -7.49 -1.69 -10.52
CA ASP A 194 -7.77 -0.83 -11.68
C ASP A 194 -7.56 0.66 -11.40
N GLY A 195 -7.16 1.03 -10.19
CA GLY A 195 -6.95 2.41 -9.75
C GLY A 195 -8.21 3.12 -9.26
N SER A 196 -9.38 2.46 -9.22
CA SER A 196 -10.57 3.00 -8.58
C SER A 196 -10.41 3.05 -7.04
N THR A 197 -11.14 3.95 -6.38
CA THR A 197 -11.09 4.17 -4.92
C THR A 197 -12.49 4.29 -4.35
#